data_1411a37ea4eca5d286220209bcc53b9f
#
_entry.id   1411a37ea4eca5d286220209bcc53b9f
#
_cell.length_a   1.000
_cell.length_b   1.000
_cell.length_c   1.000
_cell.angle_alpha   90.00
_cell.angle_beta   90.00
_cell.angle_gamma   90.00
#
_symmetry.space_group_name_H-M   'P 1'
#
loop_
_entity.id
_entity.type
_entity.pdbx_description
1 polymer ?
#
loop_
_entity_poly.entity_id
_entity_poly.type
_entity_poly.pdbx_seq_one_letter_code
_entity_poly.pdbx_strand_id
1 'polypeptide(L)'
;EYGVPDVLVNNAGFFEPGSVHNEPDGTLESQLAVNMHSAYHVTRAVLPWMVDKRSGHVFNMCSIASLDAYANGGAYSISKFALYGFSKNLRQEMKPHGIKVTSIHPGAVMSDSWGKYDNSSKRIMEAEDIAKMIYAATQLSVCLLYTSPSPRDRTRSRMPSSA
;
A
#
# COMPACT_ATOMS: atom_id res chain seq x y z
N GLU A 1 -25.33 10.19 10.66
CA GLU A 1 -24.77 8.84 10.66
C GLU A 1 -24.16 8.62 9.28
N TYR A 2 -22.90 8.20 9.24
CA TYR A 2 -22.14 8.00 8.01
C TYR A 2 -22.31 6.53 7.58
N GLY A 3 -22.61 6.29 6.32
CA GLY A 3 -22.79 4.93 5.80
C GLY A 3 -21.50 4.08 5.80
N VAL A 4 -21.58 2.86 5.28
CA VAL A 4 -20.41 1.97 5.11
C VAL A 4 -19.43 2.61 4.12
N PRO A 5 -18.14 2.75 4.44
CA PRO A 5 -17.17 3.32 3.53
C PRO A 5 -16.98 2.42 2.30
N ASP A 6 -16.93 3.03 1.12
CA ASP A 6 -16.63 2.33 -0.14
C ASP A 6 -15.14 2.17 -0.38
N VAL A 7 -14.35 3.09 0.17
CA VAL A 7 -12.90 3.14 -0.02
C VAL A 7 -12.22 3.38 1.32
N LEU A 8 -11.21 2.57 1.62
CA LEU A 8 -10.29 2.76 2.74
C LEU A 8 -8.89 3.02 2.19
N VAL A 9 -8.27 4.12 2.61
CA VAL A 9 -6.87 4.43 2.28
C VAL A 9 -6.04 4.40 3.56
N ASN A 10 -5.26 3.37 3.75
CA ASN A 10 -4.27 3.27 4.82
C ASN A 10 -3.03 4.07 4.42
N ASN A 11 -3.07 5.38 4.70
CA ASN A 11 -2.04 6.33 4.32
C ASN A 11 -1.09 6.69 5.48
N ALA A 12 -1.53 6.52 6.73
CA ALA A 12 -0.70 6.84 7.88
C ALA A 12 0.66 6.15 7.81
N GLY A 13 1.72 6.93 8.00
CA GLY A 13 3.08 6.42 7.93
C GLY A 13 4.10 7.53 8.08
N PHE A 14 5.28 7.17 8.55
CA PHE A 14 6.43 8.06 8.60
C PHE A 14 7.71 7.32 8.24
N PHE A 15 8.71 8.08 7.88
CA PHE A 15 10.04 7.60 7.53
C PHE A 15 11.05 8.15 8.53
N GLU A 16 11.79 7.27 9.14
CA GLU A 16 12.97 7.57 9.94
C GLU A 16 14.13 6.74 9.37
N PRO A 17 15.16 7.38 8.82
CA PRO A 17 16.31 6.68 8.26
C PRO A 17 17.15 6.07 9.37
N GLY A 18 17.65 4.87 9.16
CA GLY A 18 18.52 4.18 10.11
C GLY A 18 19.08 2.91 9.50
N SER A 19 20.14 2.41 10.11
CA SER A 19 20.72 1.11 9.79
C SER A 19 20.49 0.17 10.95
N VAL A 20 20.06 -1.05 10.67
CA VAL A 20 19.68 -2.06 11.69
C VAL A 20 20.72 -2.22 12.80
N HIS A 21 22.02 -2.04 12.49
CA HIS A 21 23.09 -2.25 13.47
C HIS A 21 23.28 -1.07 14.45
N ASN A 22 22.71 0.12 14.19
CA ASN A 22 22.97 1.31 14.99
C ASN A 22 21.75 2.26 15.16
N GLU A 23 20.58 1.89 14.64
CA GLU A 23 19.38 2.66 14.93
C GLU A 23 18.99 2.55 16.42
N PRO A 24 18.40 3.60 17.02
CA PRO A 24 18.00 3.58 18.42
C PRO A 24 17.03 2.46 18.76
N ASP A 25 17.08 1.96 19.99
CA ASP A 25 16.08 1.04 20.53
C ASP A 25 14.68 1.64 20.43
N GLY A 26 13.69 0.84 20.04
CA GLY A 26 12.31 1.27 19.86
C GLY A 26 11.97 1.84 18.47
N THR A 27 12.98 2.06 17.60
CA THR A 27 12.74 2.57 16.24
C THR A 27 11.90 1.59 15.42
N LEU A 28 12.19 0.29 15.48
CA LEU A 28 11.40 -0.71 14.77
C LEU A 28 9.96 -0.75 15.25
N GLU A 29 9.75 -0.77 16.55
CA GLU A 29 8.43 -0.83 17.17
C GLU A 29 7.59 0.39 16.79
N SER A 30 8.17 1.59 16.85
CA SER A 30 7.46 2.82 16.48
C SER A 30 7.08 2.86 15.00
N GLN A 31 7.98 2.43 14.12
CA GLN A 31 7.69 2.39 12.69
C GLN A 31 6.69 1.28 12.34
N LEU A 32 6.75 0.11 12.97
CA LEU A 32 5.73 -0.93 12.82
C LEU A 32 4.37 -0.47 13.35
N ALA A 33 4.33 0.20 14.50
CA ALA A 33 3.08 0.68 15.08
C ALA A 33 2.33 1.62 14.12
N VAL A 34 3.02 2.57 13.51
CA VAL A 34 2.39 3.55 12.62
C VAL A 34 2.23 3.01 11.19
N ASN A 35 3.29 2.43 10.60
CA ASN A 35 3.27 2.08 9.18
C ASN A 35 2.50 0.78 8.88
N MET A 36 2.35 -0.12 9.86
CA MET A 36 1.73 -1.44 9.64
C MET A 36 0.56 -1.73 10.59
N HIS A 37 0.74 -1.58 11.90
CA HIS A 37 -0.32 -1.94 12.85
C HIS A 37 -1.54 -1.03 12.70
N SER A 38 -1.35 0.27 12.43
CA SER A 38 -2.47 1.18 12.16
C SER A 38 -3.32 0.68 11.00
N ALA A 39 -2.67 0.34 9.87
CA ALA A 39 -3.36 -0.18 8.69
C ALA A 39 -4.09 -1.49 8.99
N TYR A 40 -3.46 -2.40 9.73
CA TYR A 40 -4.07 -3.66 10.14
C TYR A 40 -5.32 -3.46 10.99
N HIS A 41 -5.23 -2.65 12.04
CA HIS A 41 -6.35 -2.44 12.95
C HIS A 41 -7.52 -1.67 12.32
N VAL A 42 -7.22 -0.59 11.56
CA VAL A 42 -8.26 0.16 10.86
C VAL A 42 -8.95 -0.71 9.81
N THR A 43 -8.18 -1.48 9.04
CA THR A 43 -8.76 -2.40 8.06
C THR A 43 -9.68 -3.42 8.73
N ARG A 44 -9.25 -4.04 9.83
CA ARG A 44 -10.09 -4.99 10.55
C ARG A 44 -11.38 -4.39 11.11
N ALA A 45 -11.36 -3.12 11.48
CA ALA A 45 -12.55 -2.43 11.97
C ALA A 45 -13.56 -2.12 10.84
N VAL A 46 -13.07 -1.84 9.62
CA VAL A 46 -13.91 -1.46 8.47
C VAL A 46 -14.36 -2.68 7.66
N LEU A 47 -13.52 -3.69 7.57
CA LEU A 47 -13.67 -4.83 6.67
C LEU A 47 -14.99 -5.61 6.82
N PRO A 48 -15.53 -5.88 8.04
CA PRO A 48 -16.81 -6.60 8.18
C PRO A 48 -17.93 -5.95 7.38
N TRP A 49 -18.04 -4.63 7.41
CA TRP A 49 -19.07 -3.90 6.66
C TRP A 49 -18.90 -3.99 5.15
N MET A 50 -17.65 -3.97 4.66
CA MET A 50 -17.37 -4.18 3.24
C MET A 50 -17.71 -5.61 2.81
N VAL A 51 -17.43 -6.61 3.67
CA VAL A 51 -17.74 -8.02 3.42
C VAL A 51 -19.25 -8.23 3.32
N ASP A 52 -20.02 -7.68 4.25
CA ASP A 52 -21.48 -7.78 4.25
C ASP A 52 -22.08 -7.13 2.99
N LYS A 53 -21.55 -5.97 2.60
CA LYS A 53 -21.96 -5.27 1.38
C LYS A 53 -21.46 -5.95 0.09
N ARG A 54 -20.49 -6.86 0.19
CA ARG A 54 -19.74 -7.47 -0.93
C ARG A 54 -19.13 -6.45 -1.89
N SER A 55 -18.70 -5.32 -1.36
CA SER A 55 -18.16 -4.21 -2.14
C SER A 55 -17.23 -3.37 -1.26
N GLY A 56 -16.09 -2.98 -1.82
CA GLY A 56 -15.14 -2.10 -1.17
C GLY A 56 -13.79 -2.10 -1.88
N HIS A 57 -12.97 -1.10 -1.56
CA HIS A 57 -11.62 -1.01 -2.06
C HIS A 57 -10.68 -0.53 -0.96
N VAL A 58 -9.71 -1.36 -0.59
CA VAL A 58 -8.66 -1.02 0.38
C VAL A 58 -7.37 -0.67 -0.36
N PHE A 59 -6.81 0.49 -0.09
CA PHE A 59 -5.50 0.91 -0.57
C PHE A 59 -4.51 0.94 0.60
N ASN A 60 -3.34 0.35 0.40
CA ASN A 60 -2.25 0.40 1.36
C ASN A 60 -1.07 1.18 0.76
N MET A 61 -0.68 2.27 1.45
CA MET A 61 0.46 3.11 1.05
C MET A 61 1.77 2.44 1.44
N CYS A 62 2.21 1.53 0.58
CA CYS A 62 3.50 0.88 0.65
C CYS A 62 4.63 1.85 0.24
N SER A 63 5.71 1.35 -0.30
CA SER A 63 6.84 2.11 -0.82
C SER A 63 7.64 1.22 -1.77
N ILE A 64 8.52 1.79 -2.58
CA ILE A 64 9.59 1.02 -3.25
C ILE A 64 10.43 0.26 -2.21
N ALA A 65 10.56 0.80 -0.99
CA ALA A 65 11.18 0.15 0.16
C ALA A 65 10.46 -1.12 0.64
N SER A 66 9.27 -1.42 0.11
CA SER A 66 8.55 -2.68 0.34
C SER A 66 8.96 -3.78 -0.65
N LEU A 67 9.69 -3.43 -1.69
CA LEU A 67 10.07 -4.31 -2.79
C LEU A 67 11.56 -4.62 -2.75
N ASP A 68 12.37 -3.59 -2.51
CA ASP A 68 13.83 -3.69 -2.51
C ASP A 68 14.39 -3.02 -1.25
N ALA A 69 15.39 -3.66 -0.64
CA ALA A 69 16.13 -3.10 0.48
C ALA A 69 17.19 -2.11 -0.02
N TYR A 70 17.50 -1.10 0.79
CA TYR A 70 18.53 -0.11 0.50
C TYR A 70 19.27 0.31 1.78
N ALA A 71 20.44 0.90 1.62
CA ALA A 71 21.23 1.39 2.75
C ALA A 71 20.45 2.45 3.56
N ASN A 72 20.52 2.39 4.88
CA ASN A 72 19.74 3.22 5.81
C ASN A 72 18.21 3.05 5.71
N GLY A 73 17.74 1.94 5.14
CA GLY A 73 16.33 1.57 5.12
C GLY A 73 15.83 1.02 6.46
N GLY A 74 16.68 0.32 7.19
CA GLY A 74 16.46 -0.19 8.55
C GLY A 74 15.02 -0.60 8.87
N ALA A 75 14.55 -0.15 10.02
CA ALA A 75 13.18 -0.39 10.50
C ALA A 75 12.10 0.09 9.53
N TYR A 76 12.36 1.17 8.77
CA TYR A 76 11.39 1.64 7.78
C TYR A 76 11.13 0.60 6.69
N SER A 77 12.18 0.08 6.05
CA SER A 77 12.01 -0.96 5.03
C SER A 77 11.31 -2.18 5.62
N ILE A 78 11.70 -2.63 6.81
CA ILE A 78 11.04 -3.75 7.49
C ILE A 78 9.54 -3.48 7.65
N SER A 79 9.15 -2.30 8.14
CA SER A 79 7.74 -1.93 8.31
C SER A 79 6.96 -1.92 7.00
N LYS A 80 7.58 -1.45 5.90
CA LYS A 80 6.95 -1.39 4.57
C LYS A 80 6.88 -2.77 3.90
N PHE A 81 7.88 -3.65 4.10
CA PHE A 81 7.76 -5.06 3.72
C PHE A 81 6.62 -5.77 4.47
N ALA A 82 6.48 -5.51 5.78
CA ALA A 82 5.39 -6.06 6.59
C ALA A 82 4.01 -5.58 6.07
N LEU A 83 3.85 -4.30 5.76
CA LEU A 83 2.63 -3.74 5.18
C LEU A 83 2.31 -4.36 3.82
N TYR A 84 3.33 -4.60 2.99
CA TYR A 84 3.12 -5.27 1.70
C TYR A 84 2.72 -6.74 1.89
N GLY A 85 3.36 -7.46 2.83
CA GLY A 85 2.96 -8.82 3.21
C GLY A 85 1.50 -8.88 3.65
N PHE A 86 1.08 -7.98 4.54
CA PHE A 86 -0.31 -7.81 4.93
C PHE A 86 -1.23 -7.57 3.72
N SER A 87 -0.86 -6.66 2.81
CA SER A 87 -1.65 -6.35 1.61
C SER A 87 -1.86 -7.57 0.71
N LYS A 88 -0.81 -8.39 0.55
CA LYS A 88 -0.87 -9.61 -0.28
C LYS A 88 -1.82 -10.65 0.32
N ASN A 89 -1.74 -10.87 1.64
CA ASN A 89 -2.65 -11.79 2.34
C ASN A 89 -4.09 -11.29 2.25
N LEU A 90 -4.33 -10.04 2.62
CA LEU A 90 -5.64 -9.42 2.58
C LEU A 90 -6.28 -9.53 1.20
N ARG A 91 -5.49 -9.29 0.13
CA ARG A 91 -5.97 -9.42 -1.25
C ARG A 91 -6.47 -10.82 -1.56
N GLN A 92 -5.76 -11.87 -1.12
CA GLN A 92 -6.18 -13.25 -1.36
C GLN A 92 -7.45 -13.60 -0.59
N GLU A 93 -7.54 -13.17 0.66
CA GLU A 93 -8.70 -13.41 1.52
C GLU A 93 -9.95 -12.67 1.03
N MET A 94 -9.80 -11.47 0.48
CA MET A 94 -10.92 -10.60 0.10
C MET A 94 -11.46 -10.83 -1.31
N LYS A 95 -10.73 -11.52 -2.18
CA LYS A 95 -11.22 -11.86 -3.53
C LYS A 95 -12.60 -12.53 -3.56
N PRO A 96 -12.88 -13.57 -2.74
CA PRO A 96 -14.19 -14.23 -2.73
C PRO A 96 -15.33 -13.31 -2.27
N HIS A 97 -15.00 -12.22 -1.58
CA HIS A 97 -15.95 -11.25 -1.04
C HIS A 97 -16.21 -10.06 -1.98
N GLY A 98 -15.54 -10.01 -3.14
CA GLY A 98 -15.68 -8.91 -4.11
C GLY A 98 -15.01 -7.61 -3.68
N ILE A 99 -14.11 -7.64 -2.68
CA ILE A 99 -13.40 -6.48 -2.16
C ILE A 99 -12.04 -6.38 -2.85
N LYS A 100 -11.73 -5.19 -3.35
CA LYS A 100 -10.46 -4.87 -3.99
C LYS A 100 -9.41 -4.50 -2.96
N VAL A 101 -8.16 -4.94 -3.15
CA VAL A 101 -7.01 -4.53 -2.33
C VAL A 101 -5.86 -4.16 -3.25
N THR A 102 -5.39 -2.92 -3.13
CA THR A 102 -4.33 -2.35 -3.97
C THR A 102 -3.19 -1.83 -3.10
N SER A 103 -1.98 -2.27 -3.39
CA SER A 103 -0.76 -1.72 -2.81
C SER A 103 -0.19 -0.67 -3.75
N ILE A 104 0.09 0.52 -3.22
CA ILE A 104 0.76 1.60 -3.94
C ILE A 104 2.21 1.64 -3.48
N HIS A 105 3.15 1.63 -4.42
CA HIS A 105 4.59 1.61 -4.12
C HIS A 105 5.27 2.86 -4.66
N PRO A 106 5.05 4.03 -4.06
CA PRO A 106 5.69 5.25 -4.50
C PRO A 106 7.20 5.19 -4.25
N GLY A 107 7.95 5.89 -5.11
CA GLY A 107 9.31 6.33 -4.80
C GLY A 107 9.27 7.57 -3.90
N ALA A 108 10.14 8.55 -4.19
CA ALA A 108 10.13 9.81 -3.47
C ALA A 108 8.88 10.64 -3.82
N VAL A 109 8.12 11.03 -2.81
CA VAL A 109 6.93 11.88 -2.91
C VAL A 109 7.09 13.07 -1.99
N MET A 110 6.77 14.27 -2.47
CA MET A 110 6.78 15.49 -1.64
C MET A 110 5.83 15.33 -0.46
N SER A 111 6.38 15.53 0.73
CA SER A 111 5.67 15.49 2.01
C SER A 111 6.42 16.35 3.01
N ASP A 112 5.84 16.56 4.18
CA ASP A 112 6.45 17.35 5.25
C ASP A 112 7.83 16.83 5.69
N SER A 113 8.13 15.55 5.45
CA SER A 113 9.43 14.95 5.76
C SER A 113 10.59 15.50 4.90
N TRP A 114 10.30 16.16 3.79
CA TRP A 114 11.31 16.83 2.95
C TRP A 114 11.67 18.24 3.42
N GLY A 115 10.90 18.81 4.38
CA GLY A 115 11.12 20.14 4.92
C GLY A 115 11.09 21.22 3.83
N LYS A 116 12.21 21.97 3.67
CA LYS A 116 12.34 23.06 2.69
C LYS A 116 12.93 22.61 1.33
N TYR A 117 12.81 21.33 0.98
CA TYR A 117 13.33 20.84 -0.30
C TYR A 117 12.63 21.54 -1.48
N ASP A 118 13.41 22.11 -2.40
CA ASP A 118 12.90 22.73 -3.62
C ASP A 118 12.67 21.68 -4.72
N ASN A 119 11.42 21.39 -5.02
CA ASN A 119 11.02 20.47 -6.10
C ASN A 119 10.72 21.17 -7.43
N SER A 120 11.22 22.40 -7.64
CA SER A 120 11.01 23.15 -8.90
C SER A 120 11.45 22.35 -10.13
N SER A 121 12.47 21.52 -10.00
CA SER A 121 12.96 20.60 -11.03
C SER A 121 12.07 19.36 -11.26
N LYS A 122 11.00 19.19 -10.50
CA LYS A 122 10.05 18.06 -10.57
C LYS A 122 10.73 16.67 -10.55
N ARG A 123 11.76 16.52 -9.72
CA ARG A 123 12.46 15.24 -9.54
C ARG A 123 11.76 14.29 -8.58
N ILE A 124 10.82 14.80 -7.79
CA ILE A 124 10.05 14.06 -6.80
C ILE A 124 8.58 14.18 -7.18
N MET A 125 7.81 13.11 -7.04
CA MET A 125 6.37 13.11 -7.32
C MET A 125 5.65 14.07 -6.36
N GLU A 126 4.61 14.72 -6.84
CA GLU A 126 3.71 15.47 -5.97
C GLU A 126 2.72 14.52 -5.27
N ALA A 127 2.32 14.86 -4.05
CA ALA A 127 1.33 14.06 -3.31
C ALA A 127 -0.01 13.92 -4.08
N GLU A 128 -0.36 14.95 -4.86
CA GLU A 128 -1.54 14.95 -5.71
C GLU A 128 -1.51 13.91 -6.83
N ASP A 129 -0.33 13.57 -7.36
CA ASP A 129 -0.19 12.51 -8.38
C ASP A 129 -0.63 11.16 -7.81
N ILE A 130 -0.27 10.87 -6.56
CA ILE A 130 -0.68 9.67 -5.86
C ILE A 130 -2.21 9.68 -5.63
N ALA A 131 -2.77 10.82 -5.21
CA ALA A 131 -4.21 10.96 -5.00
C ALA A 131 -5.00 10.73 -6.29
N LYS A 132 -4.57 11.30 -7.42
CA LYS A 132 -5.16 11.09 -8.75
C LYS A 132 -5.09 9.63 -9.18
N MET A 133 -3.96 8.96 -8.93
CA MET A 133 -3.79 7.54 -9.24
C MET A 133 -4.75 6.67 -8.41
N ILE A 134 -4.89 6.93 -7.10
CA ILE A 134 -5.85 6.23 -6.24
C ILE A 134 -7.26 6.45 -6.75
N TYR A 135 -7.64 7.70 -7.04
CA TYR A 135 -8.96 8.02 -7.57
C TYR A 135 -9.23 7.28 -8.89
N ALA A 136 -8.32 7.33 -9.84
CA ALA A 136 -8.44 6.58 -11.10
C ALA A 136 -8.62 5.08 -10.84
N ALA A 137 -7.85 4.50 -9.91
CA ALA A 137 -7.96 3.08 -9.58
C ALA A 137 -9.31 2.70 -8.96
N THR A 138 -10.00 3.62 -8.27
CA THR A 138 -11.36 3.35 -7.77
C THR A 138 -12.37 3.12 -8.88
N GLN A 139 -12.15 3.74 -10.06
CA GLN A 139 -13.03 3.66 -11.22
C GLN A 139 -12.80 2.40 -12.08
N LEU A 140 -11.74 1.65 -11.82
CA LEU A 140 -11.40 0.46 -12.60
C LEU A 140 -12.22 -0.75 -12.19
N SER A 141 -12.47 -1.64 -13.15
CA SER A 141 -13.16 -2.89 -12.90
C SER A 141 -12.37 -3.80 -11.94
N VAL A 142 -13.08 -4.65 -11.22
CA VAL A 142 -12.50 -5.64 -10.30
C VAL A 142 -11.52 -6.57 -11.04
N CYS A 143 -11.83 -6.92 -12.28
CA CYS A 143 -11.02 -7.83 -13.10
C CYS A 143 -9.61 -7.29 -13.34
N LEU A 144 -9.48 -6.01 -13.69
CA LEU A 144 -8.17 -5.39 -13.94
C LEU A 144 -7.28 -5.37 -12.70
N LEU A 145 -7.87 -5.16 -11.52
CA LEU A 145 -7.13 -5.08 -10.27
C LEU A 145 -6.75 -6.45 -9.68
N TYR A 146 -7.31 -7.53 -10.20
CA TYR A 146 -6.92 -8.89 -9.82
C TYR A 146 -5.83 -9.49 -10.71
N THR A 147 -5.60 -8.93 -11.88
CA THR A 147 -4.46 -9.28 -12.72
C THR A 147 -3.27 -8.41 -12.35
N SER A 148 -2.16 -9.02 -11.96
CA SER A 148 -0.90 -8.29 -11.80
C SER A 148 -0.33 -8.05 -13.21
N PRO A 149 -0.20 -6.81 -13.68
CA PRO A 149 0.37 -6.54 -15.00
C PRO A 149 1.90 -6.64 -14.99
N SER A 150 2.46 -7.67 -14.31
CA SER A 150 3.90 -7.91 -14.35
C SER A 150 4.31 -8.55 -15.67
N PRO A 151 5.32 -8.03 -16.37
CA PRO A 151 5.89 -8.70 -17.55
C PRO A 151 6.40 -10.13 -17.26
N ARG A 152 6.65 -10.47 -15.99
CA ARG A 152 7.07 -11.81 -15.56
C ARG A 152 5.91 -12.80 -15.45
N ASP A 153 4.67 -12.32 -15.41
CA ASP A 153 3.49 -13.20 -15.32
C ASP A 153 3.01 -13.75 -16.68
N ARG A 154 3.63 -13.33 -17.78
CA ARG A 154 3.34 -13.85 -19.14
C ARG A 154 3.53 -15.37 -19.30
N THR A 155 4.26 -16.00 -18.39
CA THR A 155 4.51 -17.44 -18.41
C THR A 155 3.47 -18.26 -17.65
N ARG A 156 2.54 -17.64 -16.92
CA ARG A 156 1.53 -18.34 -16.10
C ARG A 156 0.08 -18.16 -16.55
N SER A 157 -0.21 -17.25 -17.46
CA SER A 157 -1.56 -17.13 -18.04
C SER A 157 -1.71 -18.08 -19.24
N ARG A 158 -1.85 -19.37 -18.98
CA ARG A 158 -2.55 -20.22 -19.95
C ARG A 158 -4.02 -19.85 -19.86
N MET A 159 -4.53 -19.13 -20.86
CA MET A 159 -5.97 -19.07 -21.08
C MET A 159 -6.47 -20.51 -21.21
N PRO A 160 -7.60 -20.88 -20.57
CA PRO A 160 -8.24 -22.12 -20.91
C PRO A 160 -8.60 -22.05 -22.40
N SER A 161 -8.14 -23.03 -23.16
CA SER A 161 -8.61 -23.22 -24.53
C SER A 161 -10.11 -23.45 -24.47
N SER A 162 -10.87 -22.55 -25.08
CA SER A 162 -12.28 -22.78 -25.36
C SER A 162 -12.43 -24.05 -26.18
N ALA A 163 -13.03 -25.06 -25.58
CA ALA A 163 -13.68 -26.13 -26.31
C ALA A 163 -15.16 -25.80 -26.45
#